data_011a88c0d7b28da0283f418e70c02522
#
_entry.id   011a88c0d7b28da0283f418e70c02522
#
_cell.length_a   1.000
_cell.length_b   1.000
_cell.length_c   1.000
_cell.angle_alpha   90.00
_cell.angle_beta   90.00
_cell.angle_gamma   90.00
#
_symmetry.space_group_name_H-M   'P 1'
#
loop_
_entity.id
_entity.type
_entity.pdbx_description
1 polymer ?
#
loop_
_entity_poly.entity_id
_entity_poly.type
_entity_poly.pdbx_seq_one_letter_code
_entity_poly.pdbx_strand_id
1 'polypeptide(L)'
;MINSMAGKMTDLQIEVRKISSEGDIRVAQQIRYDVFVIGQHVPAEEEIDQYENSSHHFLAKVNGIPCGAARWRITNNGVKLERFAVLDNFRGMGVGSALVEAVLKDIECHPKAKSKQLYLHAQISAMPLYQKFGFVRKGEMFQECDIDHYAMKKAR
;
A
#
# COMPACT_ATOMS: atom_id res chain seq x y z
N MET A 1 -13.72 -28.55 -22.12
CA MET A 1 -14.47 -27.48 -21.46
C MET A 1 -14.05 -27.25 -20.01
N ILE A 2 -13.97 -28.31 -19.21
CA ILE A 2 -13.55 -28.20 -17.81
C ILE A 2 -12.11 -27.68 -17.69
N ASN A 3 -11.20 -28.10 -18.56
CA ASN A 3 -9.81 -27.69 -18.54
C ASN A 3 -9.63 -26.20 -18.88
N SER A 4 -10.48 -25.67 -19.74
CA SER A 4 -10.40 -24.26 -20.11
C SER A 4 -10.93 -23.35 -18.99
N MET A 5 -11.88 -23.80 -18.20
CA MET A 5 -12.35 -23.07 -17.01
C MET A 5 -11.33 -23.10 -15.87
N ALA A 6 -10.67 -24.25 -15.67
CA ALA A 6 -9.60 -24.38 -14.67
C ALA A 6 -8.42 -23.46 -15.01
N GLY A 7 -8.03 -23.37 -16.28
CA GLY A 7 -6.99 -22.44 -16.73
C GLY A 7 -7.33 -20.99 -16.48
N LYS A 8 -8.61 -20.58 -16.70
CA LYS A 8 -9.08 -19.24 -16.43
C LYS A 8 -9.11 -18.92 -14.93
N MET A 9 -9.40 -19.90 -14.08
CA MET A 9 -9.45 -19.71 -12.63
C MET A 9 -8.07 -19.55 -11.99
N THR A 10 -7.01 -20.08 -12.62
CA THR A 10 -5.64 -19.94 -12.14
C THR A 10 -4.93 -18.69 -12.68
N ASP A 11 -5.54 -18.01 -13.67
CA ASP A 11 -4.97 -16.84 -14.33
C ASP A 11 -5.42 -15.58 -13.63
N LEU A 12 -4.76 -15.24 -12.50
CA LEU A 12 -5.03 -14.02 -11.78
C LEU A 12 -4.34 -12.85 -12.50
N GLN A 13 -5.14 -11.84 -12.85
CA GLN A 13 -4.62 -10.59 -13.41
C GLN A 13 -4.67 -9.51 -12.34
N ILE A 14 -3.50 -9.21 -11.79
CA ILE A 14 -3.33 -8.12 -10.84
C ILE A 14 -2.88 -6.90 -11.61
N GLU A 15 -3.65 -5.84 -11.53
CA GLU A 15 -3.34 -4.55 -12.15
C GLU A 15 -3.23 -3.50 -11.05
N VAL A 16 -2.13 -2.73 -11.06
CA VAL A 16 -1.95 -1.59 -10.17
C VAL A 16 -1.77 -0.35 -11.01
N ARG A 17 -2.55 0.69 -10.73
CA ARG A 17 -2.43 1.97 -11.43
C ARG A 17 -2.30 3.12 -10.45
N LYS A 18 -1.50 4.10 -10.83
CA LYS A 18 -1.51 5.40 -10.17
C LYS A 18 -2.82 6.11 -10.53
N ILE A 19 -3.49 6.65 -9.53
CA ILE A 19 -4.82 7.25 -9.69
C ILE A 19 -4.80 8.73 -9.28
N SER A 20 -5.66 9.52 -9.89
CA SER A 20 -5.83 10.93 -9.57
C SER A 20 -7.26 11.41 -9.72
N SER A 21 -8.12 10.67 -10.41
CA SER A 21 -9.53 11.06 -10.55
C SER A 21 -10.25 10.96 -9.21
N GLU A 22 -11.21 11.84 -9.00
CA GLU A 22 -12.01 11.87 -7.78
C GLU A 22 -12.71 10.52 -7.54
N GLY A 23 -13.23 9.90 -8.60
CA GLY A 23 -13.88 8.61 -8.50
C GLY A 23 -12.95 7.49 -8.05
N ASP A 24 -11.76 7.41 -8.64
CA ASP A 24 -10.78 6.38 -8.27
C ASP A 24 -10.27 6.60 -6.84
N ILE A 25 -10.03 7.85 -6.45
CA ILE A 25 -9.62 8.17 -5.08
C ILE A 25 -10.68 7.72 -4.08
N ARG A 26 -11.97 7.92 -4.36
CA ARG A 26 -13.04 7.44 -3.48
C ARG A 26 -13.04 5.93 -3.35
N VAL A 27 -12.78 5.20 -4.43
CA VAL A 27 -12.68 3.74 -4.38
C VAL A 27 -11.51 3.32 -3.48
N ALA A 28 -10.35 3.94 -3.65
CA ALA A 28 -9.18 3.67 -2.79
C ALA A 28 -9.47 4.00 -1.32
N GLN A 29 -10.15 5.11 -1.05
CA GLN A 29 -10.54 5.50 0.31
C GLN A 29 -11.51 4.50 0.94
N GLN A 30 -12.44 3.96 0.17
CA GLN A 30 -13.38 2.94 0.68
C GLN A 30 -12.62 1.66 1.06
N ILE A 31 -11.65 1.23 0.25
CA ILE A 31 -10.82 0.06 0.57
C ILE A 31 -10.06 0.30 1.89
N ARG A 32 -9.46 1.47 2.04
CA ARG A 32 -8.74 1.85 3.25
C ARG A 32 -9.66 1.91 4.47
N TYR A 33 -10.87 2.43 4.30
CA TYR A 33 -11.87 2.46 5.35
C TYR A 33 -12.22 1.04 5.81
N ASP A 34 -12.47 0.14 4.87
CA ASP A 34 -12.82 -1.24 5.20
C ASP A 34 -11.68 -1.96 5.93
N VAL A 35 -10.43 -1.75 5.50
CA VAL A 35 -9.28 -2.41 6.09
C VAL A 35 -8.89 -1.77 7.44
N PHE A 36 -8.74 -0.45 7.48
CA PHE A 36 -8.19 0.22 8.65
C PHE A 36 -9.24 0.61 9.68
N VAL A 37 -10.35 1.18 9.26
CA VAL A 37 -11.38 1.66 10.20
C VAL A 37 -12.24 0.50 10.68
N ILE A 38 -12.82 -0.26 9.77
CA ILE A 38 -13.66 -1.40 10.13
C ILE A 38 -12.81 -2.57 10.65
N GLY A 39 -11.75 -2.92 9.92
CA GLY A 39 -10.96 -4.13 10.22
C GLY A 39 -10.01 -3.97 11.40
N GLN A 40 -9.41 -2.79 11.57
CA GLN A 40 -8.36 -2.56 12.57
C GLN A 40 -8.71 -1.53 13.62
N HIS A 41 -9.93 -0.99 13.58
CA HIS A 41 -10.44 0.01 14.55
C HIS A 41 -9.63 1.31 14.59
N VAL A 42 -8.99 1.69 13.48
CA VAL A 42 -8.35 3.00 13.36
C VAL A 42 -9.44 4.07 13.33
N PRO A 43 -9.32 5.15 14.10
CA PRO A 43 -10.30 6.24 14.04
C PRO A 43 -10.41 6.82 12.63
N ALA A 44 -11.64 6.98 12.14
CA ALA A 44 -11.90 7.46 10.77
C ALA A 44 -11.26 8.82 10.52
N GLU A 45 -11.24 9.70 11.52
CA GLU A 45 -10.64 11.02 11.44
C GLU A 45 -9.12 11.01 11.30
N GLU A 46 -8.46 9.91 11.65
CA GLU A 46 -7.01 9.76 11.50
C GLU A 46 -6.62 9.08 10.18
N GLU A 47 -7.52 8.31 9.58
CA GLU A 47 -7.24 7.58 8.34
C GLU A 47 -7.14 8.53 7.15
N ILE A 48 -8.07 9.45 6.99
CA ILE A 48 -7.98 10.53 5.99
C ILE A 48 -7.40 11.75 6.70
N ASP A 49 -6.19 12.12 6.30
CA ASP A 49 -5.42 13.16 6.96
C ASP A 49 -5.18 14.37 6.04
N GLN A 50 -4.45 15.36 6.57
CA GLN A 50 -4.12 16.58 5.82
C GLN A 50 -3.25 16.33 4.60
N TYR A 51 -2.63 15.15 4.48
CA TYR A 51 -1.73 14.81 3.37
C TYR A 51 -2.43 14.07 2.23
N GLU A 52 -3.73 13.87 2.33
CA GLU A 52 -4.47 13.09 1.33
C GLU A 52 -4.32 13.71 -0.06
N ASN A 53 -4.48 15.02 -0.18
CA ASN A 53 -4.43 15.71 -1.46
C ASN A 53 -3.02 15.87 -2.02
N SER A 54 -1.99 15.82 -1.18
CA SER A 54 -0.59 15.96 -1.62
C SER A 54 0.11 14.63 -1.85
N SER A 55 -0.54 13.52 -1.54
CA SER A 55 0.02 12.19 -1.73
C SER A 55 -0.21 11.65 -3.13
N HIS A 56 0.63 10.70 -3.53
CA HIS A 56 0.48 9.96 -4.77
C HIS A 56 -0.24 8.65 -4.46
N HIS A 57 -1.38 8.42 -5.09
CA HIS A 57 -2.29 7.31 -4.77
C HIS A 57 -2.28 6.22 -5.82
N PHE A 58 -2.49 4.98 -5.36
CA PHE A 58 -2.51 3.79 -6.20
C PHE A 58 -3.72 2.94 -5.88
N LEU A 59 -4.25 2.28 -6.91
CA LEU A 59 -5.38 1.37 -6.81
C LEU A 59 -5.01 0.04 -7.45
N ALA A 60 -5.21 -1.05 -6.72
CA ALA A 60 -5.00 -2.40 -7.23
C ALA A 60 -6.34 -3.07 -7.52
N LYS A 61 -6.38 -3.81 -8.62
CA LYS A 61 -7.53 -4.62 -9.03
C LYS A 61 -7.07 -6.05 -9.31
N VAL A 62 -7.90 -7.00 -8.93
CA VAL A 62 -7.74 -8.41 -9.33
C VAL A 62 -8.89 -8.76 -10.26
N ASN A 63 -8.57 -9.13 -11.49
CA ASN A 63 -9.56 -9.43 -12.52
C ASN A 63 -10.62 -8.32 -12.65
N GLY A 64 -10.17 -7.07 -12.61
CA GLY A 64 -11.01 -5.89 -12.74
C GLY A 64 -11.72 -5.46 -11.45
N ILE A 65 -11.58 -6.19 -10.36
CA ILE A 65 -12.25 -5.88 -9.09
C ILE A 65 -11.31 -5.08 -8.19
N PRO A 66 -11.67 -3.85 -7.78
CA PRO A 66 -10.85 -3.07 -6.85
C PRO A 66 -10.68 -3.78 -5.51
N CYS A 67 -9.44 -3.92 -5.05
CA CYS A 67 -9.18 -4.69 -3.83
C CYS A 67 -8.01 -4.19 -3.01
N GLY A 68 -7.23 -3.23 -3.50
CA GLY A 68 -6.06 -2.74 -2.77
C GLY A 68 -5.78 -1.28 -3.04
N ALA A 69 -5.10 -0.64 -2.09
CA ALA A 69 -4.72 0.77 -2.18
C ALA A 69 -3.37 0.99 -1.53
N ALA A 70 -2.69 2.07 -1.94
CA ALA A 70 -1.45 2.52 -1.33
C ALA A 70 -1.23 3.99 -1.67
N ARG A 71 -0.37 4.66 -0.90
CA ARG A 71 0.06 6.01 -1.25
C ARG A 71 1.51 6.24 -0.82
N TRP A 72 2.16 7.25 -1.40
CA TRP A 72 3.44 7.74 -0.93
C TRP A 72 3.46 9.27 -0.98
N ARG A 73 4.31 9.86 -0.17
CA ARG A 73 4.48 11.31 -0.11
C ARG A 73 5.90 11.66 0.30
N ILE A 74 6.31 12.89 0.00
CA ILE A 74 7.59 13.44 0.45
C ILE A 74 7.39 14.08 1.82
N THR A 75 8.31 13.79 2.74
CA THR A 75 8.31 14.35 4.10
C THR A 75 9.67 14.95 4.40
N ASN A 76 9.81 15.56 5.59
CA ASN A 76 11.10 16.06 6.04
C ASN A 76 12.15 14.95 6.22
N ASN A 77 11.73 13.71 6.38
CA ASN A 77 12.62 12.57 6.59
C ASN A 77 12.91 11.76 5.32
N GLY A 78 12.32 12.13 4.21
CA GLY A 78 12.51 11.43 2.94
C GLY A 78 11.20 11.18 2.22
N VAL A 79 11.06 9.99 1.66
CA VAL A 79 9.85 9.53 0.99
C VAL A 79 9.18 8.48 1.86
N LYS A 80 7.96 8.76 2.30
CA LYS A 80 7.18 7.83 3.13
C LYS A 80 6.20 7.05 2.29
N LEU A 81 6.31 5.73 2.35
CA LEU A 81 5.32 4.80 1.81
C LEU A 81 4.33 4.48 2.92
N GLU A 82 3.03 4.55 2.63
CA GLU A 82 2.02 4.37 3.68
C GLU A 82 0.67 3.96 3.09
N ARG A 83 -0.26 3.58 3.98
CA ARG A 83 -1.65 3.24 3.62
C ARG A 83 -1.76 2.06 2.66
N PHE A 84 -0.88 1.06 2.79
CA PHE A 84 -1.02 -0.18 2.03
C PHE A 84 -2.15 -1.00 2.63
N ALA A 85 -3.17 -1.25 1.83
CA ALA A 85 -4.36 -1.96 2.26
C ALA A 85 -4.80 -2.96 1.20
N VAL A 86 -5.15 -4.17 1.62
CA VAL A 86 -5.69 -5.22 0.75
C VAL A 86 -6.93 -5.79 1.44
N LEU A 87 -8.05 -5.84 0.72
CA LEU A 87 -9.28 -6.44 1.26
C LEU A 87 -9.05 -7.91 1.63
N ASP A 88 -9.69 -8.36 2.72
CA ASP A 88 -9.47 -9.71 3.28
C ASP A 88 -9.58 -10.82 2.25
N ASN A 89 -10.60 -10.78 1.39
CA ASN A 89 -10.85 -11.82 0.39
C ASN A 89 -9.78 -11.88 -0.70
N PHE A 90 -8.91 -10.89 -0.78
CA PHE A 90 -7.87 -10.80 -1.80
C PHE A 90 -6.46 -10.95 -1.23
N ARG A 91 -6.34 -11.25 0.05
CA ARG A 91 -5.04 -11.50 0.67
C ARG A 91 -4.44 -12.83 0.22
N GLY A 92 -3.12 -12.91 0.26
CA GLY A 92 -2.40 -14.12 -0.15
C GLY A 92 -2.31 -14.32 -1.67
N MET A 93 -2.73 -13.33 -2.47
CA MET A 93 -2.71 -13.41 -3.94
C MET A 93 -1.56 -12.61 -4.57
N GLY A 94 -0.76 -11.90 -3.76
CA GLY A 94 0.32 -11.05 -4.28
C GLY A 94 -0.06 -9.60 -4.53
N VAL A 95 -1.24 -9.15 -4.11
CA VAL A 95 -1.70 -7.77 -4.32
C VAL A 95 -0.81 -6.77 -3.57
N GLY A 96 -0.47 -7.07 -2.31
CA GLY A 96 0.42 -6.21 -1.52
C GLY A 96 1.78 -6.03 -2.18
N SER A 97 2.37 -7.12 -2.68
CA SER A 97 3.65 -7.06 -3.39
C SER A 97 3.56 -6.23 -4.67
N ALA A 98 2.47 -6.38 -5.43
CA ALA A 98 2.25 -5.61 -6.65
C ALA A 98 2.13 -4.11 -6.35
N LEU A 99 1.45 -3.76 -5.24
CA LEU A 99 1.34 -2.37 -4.80
C LEU A 99 2.71 -1.79 -4.43
N VAL A 100 3.50 -2.50 -3.63
CA VAL A 100 4.84 -2.04 -3.25
C VAL A 100 5.71 -1.83 -4.48
N GLU A 101 5.70 -2.79 -5.41
CA GLU A 101 6.49 -2.69 -6.64
C GLU A 101 6.08 -1.46 -7.47
N ALA A 102 4.79 -1.22 -7.65
CA ALA A 102 4.30 -0.08 -8.42
C ALA A 102 4.67 1.25 -7.76
N VAL A 103 4.54 1.33 -6.45
CA VAL A 103 4.92 2.53 -5.68
C VAL A 103 6.43 2.81 -5.82
N LEU A 104 7.26 1.79 -5.66
CA LEU A 104 8.72 1.95 -5.78
C LEU A 104 9.12 2.42 -7.18
N LYS A 105 8.50 1.88 -8.22
CA LYS A 105 8.75 2.31 -9.61
C LYS A 105 8.37 3.78 -9.81
N ASP A 106 7.24 4.20 -9.30
CA ASP A 106 6.79 5.59 -9.43
C ASP A 106 7.76 6.55 -8.73
N ILE A 107 8.21 6.19 -7.53
CA ILE A 107 9.18 6.99 -6.78
C ILE A 107 10.49 7.14 -7.56
N GLU A 108 11.00 6.06 -8.15
CA GLU A 108 12.23 6.09 -8.94
C GLU A 108 12.14 7.01 -10.18
N CYS A 109 10.93 7.15 -10.73
CA CYS A 109 10.68 8.02 -11.88
C CYS A 109 10.38 9.47 -11.48
N HIS A 110 10.20 9.76 -10.19
CA HIS A 110 9.80 11.09 -9.73
C HIS A 110 11.03 11.94 -9.41
N PRO A 111 11.23 13.08 -10.11
CA PRO A 111 12.48 13.87 -9.98
C PRO A 111 12.79 14.32 -8.57
N LYS A 112 11.76 14.63 -7.77
CA LYS A 112 11.95 15.14 -6.41
C LYS A 112 12.09 14.03 -5.37
N ALA A 113 11.79 12.80 -5.71
CA ALA A 113 11.75 11.68 -4.78
C ALA A 113 12.89 10.67 -4.98
N LYS A 114 13.36 10.51 -6.21
CA LYS A 114 14.26 9.42 -6.61
C LYS A 114 15.58 9.32 -5.85
N SER A 115 16.05 10.41 -5.22
CA SER A 115 17.31 10.43 -4.46
C SER A 115 17.12 10.48 -2.95
N LYS A 116 15.87 10.52 -2.48
CA LYS A 116 15.57 10.65 -1.05
C LYS A 116 15.51 9.30 -0.34
N GLN A 117 15.70 9.31 0.96
CA GLN A 117 15.57 8.12 1.81
C GLN A 117 14.14 7.57 1.73
N LEU A 118 14.02 6.28 1.44
CA LEU A 118 12.75 5.57 1.50
C LEU A 118 12.51 5.03 2.90
N TYR A 119 11.32 5.26 3.44
CA TYR A 119 10.96 4.72 4.75
C TYR A 119 9.46 4.48 4.87
N LEU A 120 9.09 3.69 5.85
CA LEU A 120 7.69 3.44 6.19
C LEU A 120 7.59 3.06 7.65
N HIS A 121 6.35 3.11 8.16
CA HIS A 121 6.01 2.60 9.49
C HIS A 121 5.17 1.34 9.27
N ALA A 122 5.74 0.18 9.57
CA ALA A 122 5.11 -1.10 9.30
C ALA A 122 4.46 -1.66 10.54
N GLN A 123 3.21 -2.10 10.42
CA GLN A 123 2.64 -3.01 11.40
C GLN A 123 3.48 -4.29 11.41
N ILE A 124 3.66 -4.91 12.57
CA ILE A 124 4.53 -6.08 12.71
C ILE A 124 4.14 -7.18 11.73
N SER A 125 2.84 -7.44 11.56
CA SER A 125 2.35 -8.48 10.64
C SER A 125 2.67 -8.20 9.17
N ALA A 126 2.91 -6.94 8.81
CA ALA A 126 3.21 -6.53 7.43
C ALA A 126 4.71 -6.47 7.13
N MET A 127 5.57 -6.55 8.14
CA MET A 127 7.02 -6.44 7.94
C MET A 127 7.58 -7.43 6.91
N PRO A 128 7.17 -8.71 6.89
CA PRO A 128 7.69 -9.65 5.89
C PRO A 128 7.49 -9.19 4.45
N LEU A 129 6.36 -8.53 4.16
CA LEU A 129 6.10 -7.97 2.84
C LEU A 129 7.19 -6.97 2.44
N TYR A 130 7.48 -6.01 3.32
CA TYR A 130 8.45 -4.95 3.02
C TYR A 130 9.89 -5.47 3.03
N GLN A 131 10.20 -6.46 3.85
CA GLN A 131 11.52 -7.09 3.87
C GLN A 131 11.87 -7.70 2.51
N LYS A 132 10.90 -8.25 1.79
CA LYS A 132 11.12 -8.78 0.44
C LYS A 132 11.64 -7.73 -0.54
N PHE A 133 11.34 -6.46 -0.30
CA PHE A 133 11.77 -5.34 -1.14
C PHE A 133 13.00 -4.62 -0.60
N GLY A 134 13.65 -5.17 0.42
CA GLY A 134 14.89 -4.61 0.95
C GLY A 134 14.72 -3.60 2.08
N PHE A 135 13.51 -3.43 2.61
CA PHE A 135 13.32 -2.62 3.81
C PHE A 135 13.82 -3.37 5.03
N VAL A 136 14.52 -2.65 5.91
CA VAL A 136 15.03 -3.20 7.17
C VAL A 136 14.53 -2.38 8.34
N ARG A 137 14.27 -3.06 9.45
CA ARG A 137 13.80 -2.43 10.68
C ARG A 137 14.85 -1.47 11.24
N LYS A 138 14.39 -0.31 11.71
CA LYS A 138 15.22 0.71 12.36
C LYS A 138 14.55 1.16 13.64
N GLY A 139 15.32 1.14 14.74
CA GLY A 139 14.85 1.63 16.02
C GLY A 139 13.96 0.66 16.77
N GLU A 140 13.29 1.19 17.78
CA GLU A 140 12.45 0.43 18.68
C GLU A 140 11.00 0.38 18.21
N MET A 141 10.24 -0.59 18.73
CA MET A 141 8.81 -0.68 18.51
C MET A 141 8.10 0.55 19.06
N PHE A 142 7.08 1.01 18.37
CA PHE A 142 6.21 2.10 18.80
C PHE A 142 4.77 1.80 18.41
N GLN A 143 3.82 2.58 18.94
CA GLN A 143 2.40 2.40 18.61
C GLN A 143 1.89 3.56 17.79
N GLU A 144 1.09 3.24 16.76
CA GLU A 144 0.25 4.18 16.03
C GLU A 144 -1.17 3.61 16.05
N CYS A 145 -2.14 4.43 16.47
CA CYS A 145 -3.54 4.00 16.62
C CYS A 145 -3.66 2.68 17.39
N ASP A 146 -2.90 2.54 18.49
CA ASP A 146 -2.87 1.34 19.35
C ASP A 146 -2.40 0.05 18.65
N ILE A 147 -1.72 0.17 17.52
CA ILE A 147 -1.15 -0.96 16.79
C ILE A 147 0.37 -0.88 16.86
N ASP A 148 1.03 -2.00 17.15
CA ASP A 148 2.49 -2.08 17.23
C ASP A 148 3.12 -1.96 15.85
N HIS A 149 4.10 -1.05 15.74
CA HIS A 149 4.80 -0.71 14.51
C HIS A 149 6.30 -0.70 14.70
N TYR A 150 7.02 -0.89 13.59
CA TYR A 150 8.44 -0.54 13.48
C TYR A 150 8.65 0.39 12.31
N ALA A 151 9.55 1.36 12.48
CA ALA A 151 10.08 2.10 11.33
C ALA A 151 10.95 1.16 10.49
N MET A 152 10.82 1.25 9.18
CA MET A 152 11.65 0.50 8.25
C MET A 152 12.22 1.45 7.20
N LYS A 153 13.46 1.19 6.77
CA LYS A 153 14.15 2.00 5.77
C LYS A 153 14.72 1.09 4.69
N LYS A 154 14.76 1.60 3.47
CA LYS A 154 15.37 0.91 2.34
C LYS A 154 16.53 1.73 1.82
N ALA A 155 17.71 1.09 1.71
CA ALA A 155 18.87 1.70 1.07
C ALA A 155 18.59 1.93 -0.42
N ARG A 156 19.13 3.00 -0.96
CA ARG A 156 19.02 3.34 -2.38
C ARG A 156 20.10 2.66 -3.21
#